data_89f9a513589ed5e9d2621c96c3664092
#
_entry.id   89f9a513589ed5e9d2621c96c3664092
#
_cell.length_a   1.000
_cell.length_b   1.000
_cell.length_c   1.000
_cell.angle_alpha   90.00
_cell.angle_beta   90.00
_cell.angle_gamma   90.00
#
_symmetry.space_group_name_H-M   'P 1'
#
loop_
_entity.id
_entity.type
_entity.pdbx_description
1 polymer ?
#
loop_
_entity_poly.entity_id
_entity_poly.type
_entity_poly.pdbx_seq_one_letter_code
_entity_poly.pdbx_strand_id
1 'polypeptide(L)'
;MLTPANPPAITPAQIRAGRGLLKWTQGVLAHRANISAVTLNMIESDQVAPRVKTLDAIRSVLEREGIRFIGDEREGFGVMMRPRTASSSSPDPSETPQGNTSRSMRAAG
;
A
#
# COMPACT_ATOMS: atom_id res chain seq x y z
N MET A 1 -2.94 13.47 28.05
CA MET A 1 -2.81 13.44 27.25
C MET A 1 -3.60 13.14 26.30
N LEU A 2 -3.61 13.58 25.45
CA LEU A 2 -4.48 13.35 24.49
C LEU A 2 -3.95 12.53 23.44
N THR A 3 -4.69 11.65 22.91
CA THR A 3 -4.37 10.90 21.75
C THR A 3 -4.59 11.76 20.55
N PRO A 4 -3.69 11.78 19.61
CA PRO A 4 -3.96 12.56 18.41
C PRO A 4 -5.18 12.04 17.70
N ALA A 5 -5.94 12.93 17.18
CA ALA A 5 -7.14 12.55 16.45
C ALA A 5 -6.78 11.83 15.17
N ASN A 6 -5.64 12.16 14.57
CA ASN A 6 -5.26 11.59 13.30
C ASN A 6 -4.05 10.71 13.44
N PRO A 7 -3.93 9.70 12.61
CA PRO A 7 -2.71 8.90 12.62
C PRO A 7 -1.52 9.74 12.19
N PRO A 8 -0.31 9.32 12.51
CA PRO A 8 0.88 10.03 12.07
C PRO A 8 0.92 10.09 10.54
N ALA A 9 1.52 11.13 10.03
CA ALA A 9 1.67 11.26 8.60
C ALA A 9 2.62 10.18 8.09
N ILE A 10 2.35 9.70 6.90
CA ILE A 10 3.24 8.74 6.27
C ILE A 10 4.39 9.48 5.60
N THR A 11 5.49 8.79 5.40
CA THR A 11 6.69 9.37 4.81
C THR A 11 6.79 9.02 3.34
N PRO A 12 7.57 9.80 2.57
CA PRO A 12 7.80 9.43 1.17
C PRO A 12 8.39 8.04 1.01
N ALA A 13 9.29 7.65 1.91
CA ALA A 13 9.86 6.31 1.85
C ALA A 13 8.82 5.23 2.04
N GLN A 14 7.87 5.47 2.93
CA GLN A 14 6.78 4.51 3.14
C GLN A 14 5.89 4.41 1.92
N ILE A 15 5.67 5.52 1.23
CA ILE A 15 4.87 5.50 0.01
C ILE A 15 5.56 4.66 -1.06
N ARG A 16 6.86 4.89 -1.25
CA ARG A 16 7.63 4.11 -2.21
C ARG A 16 7.60 2.63 -1.86
N ALA A 17 7.78 2.32 -0.58
CA ALA A 17 7.82 0.94 -0.12
C ALA A 17 6.47 0.26 -0.31
N GLY A 18 5.39 0.94 0.02
CA GLY A 18 4.05 0.39 -0.17
C GLY A 18 3.77 0.12 -1.64
N ARG A 19 4.12 1.07 -2.47
CA ARG A 19 3.97 0.91 -3.91
C ARG A 19 4.80 -0.29 -4.40
N GLY A 20 6.02 -0.40 -3.89
CA GLY A 20 6.89 -1.52 -4.27
C GLY A 20 6.33 -2.86 -3.87
N LEU A 21 5.75 -2.95 -2.68
CA LEU A 21 5.14 -4.19 -2.23
C LEU A 21 3.98 -4.61 -3.13
N LEU A 22 3.25 -3.64 -3.65
CA LEU A 22 2.15 -3.93 -4.55
C LEU A 22 2.60 -4.10 -6.00
N LYS A 23 3.86 -3.81 -6.27
CA LYS A 23 4.42 -3.84 -7.63
C LYS A 23 3.71 -2.86 -8.55
N TRP A 24 3.33 -1.74 -8.00
CA TRP A 24 2.66 -0.68 -8.75
C TRP A 24 3.66 0.35 -9.23
N THR A 25 3.42 0.85 -10.43
CA THR A 25 4.18 1.99 -10.92
C THR A 25 3.65 3.26 -10.27
N GLN A 26 4.41 4.34 -10.38
CA GLN A 26 3.93 5.62 -9.92
C GLN A 26 2.63 6.02 -10.62
N GLY A 27 2.53 5.70 -11.91
CA GLY A 27 1.32 6.04 -12.66
C GLY A 27 0.08 5.36 -12.09
N VAL A 28 0.20 4.11 -11.69
CA VAL A 28 -0.93 3.40 -11.13
C VAL A 28 -1.37 4.03 -9.81
N LEU A 29 -0.43 4.29 -8.92
CA LEU A 29 -0.80 4.89 -7.64
C LEU A 29 -1.35 6.31 -7.84
N ALA A 30 -0.72 7.09 -8.70
CA ALA A 30 -1.17 8.45 -8.93
C ALA A 30 -2.60 8.46 -9.48
N HIS A 31 -2.88 7.58 -10.42
CA HIS A 31 -4.22 7.49 -11.00
C HIS A 31 -5.25 7.16 -9.91
N ARG A 32 -4.94 6.20 -9.09
CA ARG A 32 -5.88 5.79 -8.03
C ARG A 32 -6.05 6.83 -6.96
N ALA A 33 -5.02 7.62 -6.69
CA ALA A 33 -5.09 8.69 -5.71
C ALA A 33 -5.59 10.00 -6.31
N ASN A 34 -5.86 9.99 -7.61
CA ASN A 34 -6.38 11.14 -8.32
C ASN A 34 -5.44 12.33 -8.31
N ILE A 35 -4.16 12.05 -8.51
CA ILE A 35 -3.14 13.08 -8.67
C ILE A 35 -2.31 12.75 -9.90
N SER A 36 -1.50 13.70 -10.34
CA SER A 36 -0.67 13.44 -11.50
C SER A 36 0.55 12.62 -11.07
N ALA A 37 1.11 11.87 -12.03
CA ALA A 37 2.32 11.12 -11.77
C ALA A 37 3.49 12.04 -11.45
N VAL A 38 3.49 13.23 -12.04
CA VAL A 38 4.54 14.21 -11.74
C VAL A 38 4.45 14.63 -10.27
N THR A 39 3.25 14.91 -9.80
CA THR A 39 3.07 15.28 -8.40
C THR A 39 3.52 14.15 -7.48
N LEU A 40 3.13 12.94 -7.80
CA LEU A 40 3.53 11.79 -6.97
C LEU A 40 5.05 11.63 -6.96
N ASN A 41 5.67 11.79 -8.12
CA ASN A 41 7.12 11.69 -8.20
C ASN A 41 7.80 12.72 -7.31
N MET A 42 7.29 13.94 -7.30
CA MET A 42 7.86 14.99 -6.48
C MET A 42 7.68 14.69 -5.00
N ILE A 43 6.54 14.12 -4.62
CA ILE A 43 6.30 13.73 -3.24
C ILE A 43 7.24 12.59 -2.85
N GLU A 44 7.34 11.57 -3.69
CA GLU A 44 8.17 10.40 -3.37
C GLU A 44 9.66 10.73 -3.32
N SER A 45 10.08 11.75 -4.03
CA SER A 45 11.47 12.16 -4.02
C SER A 45 11.75 13.28 -3.02
N ASP A 46 10.76 13.59 -2.21
CA ASP A 46 10.88 14.57 -1.14
C ASP A 46 11.17 15.97 -1.64
N GLN A 47 10.72 16.27 -2.84
CA GLN A 47 10.94 17.59 -3.41
C GLN A 47 9.90 18.60 -2.99
N VAL A 48 8.74 18.12 -2.57
CA VAL A 48 7.67 19.00 -2.09
C VAL A 48 7.03 18.40 -0.86
N ALA A 49 6.46 19.26 -0.03
CA ALA A 49 5.66 18.81 1.11
C ALA A 49 4.23 18.65 0.61
N PRO A 50 3.68 17.44 0.65
CA PRO A 50 2.32 17.25 0.14
C PRO A 50 1.30 17.86 1.07
N ARG A 51 0.18 18.22 0.50
CA ARG A 51 -0.94 18.66 1.30
C ARG A 51 -1.51 17.49 2.06
N VAL A 52 -2.12 17.78 3.19
CA VAL A 52 -2.73 16.75 4.02
C VAL A 52 -3.73 15.94 3.22
N LYS A 53 -4.57 16.59 2.44
CA LYS A 53 -5.55 15.89 1.63
C LYS A 53 -4.91 14.94 0.63
N THR A 54 -3.84 15.37 0.00
CA THR A 54 -3.14 14.54 -0.97
C THR A 54 -2.52 13.33 -0.27
N LEU A 55 -1.90 13.57 0.86
CA LEU A 55 -1.28 12.49 1.61
C LEU A 55 -2.32 11.49 2.09
N ASP A 56 -3.47 11.98 2.54
CA ASP A 56 -4.56 11.11 2.97
C ASP A 56 -5.10 10.26 1.80
N ALA A 57 -5.18 10.84 0.62
CA ALA A 57 -5.64 10.11 -0.54
C ALA A 57 -4.69 8.97 -0.89
N ILE A 58 -3.39 9.27 -0.87
CA ILE A 58 -2.38 8.25 -1.13
C ILE A 58 -2.46 7.15 -0.08
N ARG A 59 -2.54 7.54 1.18
CA ARG A 59 -2.63 6.59 2.27
C ARG A 59 -3.83 5.68 2.14
N SER A 60 -4.99 6.26 1.85
CA SER A 60 -6.22 5.50 1.72
C SER A 60 -6.14 4.46 0.61
N VAL A 61 -5.57 4.85 -0.52
CA VAL A 61 -5.43 3.93 -1.64
C VAL A 61 -4.57 2.74 -1.25
N LEU A 62 -3.43 3.01 -0.62
CA LEU A 62 -2.52 1.94 -0.24
C LEU A 62 -3.12 1.07 0.85
N GLU A 63 -3.80 1.68 1.81
CA GLU A 63 -4.42 0.90 2.88
C GLU A 63 -5.52 -0.02 2.37
N ARG A 64 -6.28 0.44 1.40
CA ARG A 64 -7.31 -0.42 0.81
C ARG A 64 -6.72 -1.63 0.11
N GLU A 65 -5.48 -1.55 -0.32
CA GLU A 65 -4.81 -2.68 -0.96
C GLU A 65 -4.08 -3.56 0.04
N GLY A 66 -4.21 -3.27 1.31
CA GLY A 66 -3.60 -4.11 2.33
C GLY A 66 -2.30 -3.62 2.90
N ILE A 67 -1.87 -2.44 2.53
CA ILE A 67 -0.63 -1.88 3.07
C ILE A 67 -0.93 -1.27 4.44
N ARG A 68 -0.12 -1.59 5.41
CA ARG A 68 -0.19 -0.98 6.73
C ARG A 68 1.05 -0.14 6.95
N PHE A 69 0.86 1.06 7.44
CA PHE A 69 1.96 1.96 7.76
C PHE A 69 2.27 1.81 9.24
N ILE A 70 3.50 1.48 9.55
CA ILE A 70 3.89 1.18 10.93
C ILE A 70 5.08 2.02 11.33
N GLY A 71 5.24 2.13 12.64
CA GLY A 71 6.40 2.81 13.19
C GLY A 71 6.16 4.27 13.46
N ASP A 72 7.18 4.91 13.98
CA ASP A 72 7.14 6.32 14.29
C ASP A 72 8.56 6.85 14.33
N GLU A 73 8.71 8.08 14.75
CA GLU A 73 10.02 8.73 14.75
C GLU A 73 11.01 8.05 15.70
N ARG A 74 10.51 7.40 16.71
CA ARG A 74 11.40 6.75 17.67
C ARG A 74 11.81 5.36 17.21
N GLU A 75 10.86 4.62 16.66
CA GLU A 75 11.10 3.23 16.28
C GLU A 75 11.55 3.09 14.84
N GLY A 76 11.38 4.13 14.07
CA GLY A 76 11.58 4.05 12.64
C GLY A 76 10.27 3.77 11.93
N PHE A 77 10.27 4.00 10.63
CA PHE A 77 9.06 3.87 9.83
C PHE A 77 9.14 2.65 8.92
N GLY A 78 8.01 2.00 8.72
CA GLY A 78 7.96 0.87 7.81
C GLY A 78 6.59 0.67 7.24
N VAL A 79 6.47 -0.36 6.43
CA VAL A 79 5.20 -0.78 5.86
C VAL A 79 5.13 -2.29 5.90
N MET A 80 3.91 -2.80 5.90
CA MET A 80 3.67 -4.22 5.87
C MET A 80 2.48 -4.48 4.99
N MET A 81 2.56 -5.49 4.14
CA MET A 81 1.43 -5.85 3.31
C MET A 81 0.73 -7.05 3.91
N ARG A 82 -0.58 -6.91 4.13
CA ARG A 82 -1.35 -8.00 4.67
C ARG A 82 -1.59 -9.04 3.61
N PRO A 83 -1.64 -10.31 3.98
CA PRO A 83 -2.03 -11.33 3.01
C PRO A 83 -3.43 -11.06 2.53
N ARG A 84 -3.62 -11.04 1.22
CA ARG A 84 -4.93 -10.76 0.67
C ARG A 84 -5.92 -11.87 0.96
N THR A 85 -5.43 -13.08 0.98
CA THR A 85 -6.30 -14.21 1.24
C THR A 85 -6.90 -14.18 2.62
N ALA A 86 -6.24 -13.51 3.51
CA ALA A 86 -6.75 -13.46 4.86
C ALA A 86 -8.06 -12.75 4.94
N SER A 87 -8.30 -11.91 4.06
CA SER A 87 -9.53 -11.26 4.17
C SER A 87 -10.51 -11.91 3.37
N SER A 88 -10.58 -12.12 3.00
CA SER A 88 -11.48 -12.43 2.59
C SER A 88 -12.13 -12.68 1.98
N SER A 89 -12.29 -12.69 1.70
CA SER A 89 -13.03 -12.82 1.33
C SER A 89 -13.30 -13.34 0.30
N SER A 90 -13.13 -13.76 -0.20
CA SER A 90 -13.43 -14.15 -1.11
C SER A 90 -12.99 -14.83 -1.77
N PRO A 91 -13.01 -15.29 -2.07
CA PRO A 91 -12.46 -16.02 -2.62
C PRO A 91 -12.70 -16.49 -3.72
N ASP A 92 -12.26 -16.64 -4.24
CA ASP A 92 -12.39 -16.96 -5.20
C ASP A 92 -11.89 -18.02 -5.38
N PRO A 93 -12.16 -18.64 -5.37
CA PRO A 93 -11.77 -19.81 -5.38
C PRO A 93 -11.07 -20.28 -6.49
N SER A 94 -10.83 -20.14 -6.88
CA SER A 94 -10.23 -20.53 -7.83
C SER A 94 -9.12 -20.31 -7.94
N GLU A 95 -8.90 -20.19 -7.64
CA GLU A 95 -8.14 -19.99 -7.69
C GLU A 95 -7.52 -20.61 -7.35
N THR A 96 -7.22 -20.96 -7.39
CA THR A 96 -6.79 -21.48 -7.20
C THR A 96 -5.87 -21.72 -7.07
N PRO A 97 -5.62 -22.01 -7.16
CA PRO A 97 -4.93 -22.19 -6.99
C PRO A 97 -3.92 -22.40 -7.05
N GLN A 98 -3.64 -22.36 -7.23
CA GLN A 98 -3.31 -22.51 -7.19
C GLN A 98 -2.61 -22.79 -7.18
N GLY A 99 -2.30 -23.11 -7.44
CA GLY A 99 -2.26 -23.31 -7.42
C GLY A 99 -1.56 -23.71 -7.27
N ASN A 100 -1.21 -23.82 -7.56
CA ASN A 100 -1.24 -24.11 -7.37
C ASN A 100 -0.78 -24.57 -7.40
N THR A 101 -0.57 -24.77 -7.74
CA THR A 101 -0.76 -25.05 -7.71
C THR A 101 -0.35 -25.44 -7.68
N SER A 102 -0.19 -25.68 -7.94
CA SER A 102 -0.58 -25.86 -7.89
C SER A 102 -0.28 -26.32 -7.87
N ARG A 103 -0.20 -26.56 -8.04
CA ARG A 103 -0.61 -26.84 -8.04
C ARG A 103 -0.43 -27.37 -7.99
N SER A 104 -0.11 -27.63 -8.32
CA SER A 104 -0.62 -27.96 -8.24
C SER A 104 -0.49 -28.52 -8.07
N MET A 105 -0.46 -28.82 -8.19
CA MET A 105 -1.03 -29.17 -8.08
C MET A 105 -1.11 -29.81 -8.08
N ARG A 106 -1.09 -30.16 -8.26
CA ARG A 106 -1.69 -30.66 -8.38
C ARG A 106 -1.77 -31.28 -8.55
N ALA A 107 -1.52 -31.54 -8.76
CA ALA A 107 -2.01 -31.94 -9.06
C ALA A 107 -2.15 -32.37 -9.13
N ALA A 108 -2.16 -32.75 -9.28
CA ALA A 108 -2.65 -32.94 -9.54
C ALA A 108 -2.88 -32.96 -9.59
N GLY A 109 -2.83 -33.09 -9.61
CA GLY A 109 -3.33 -32.94 -9.94
C GLY A 109 -3.35 -32.74 -9.81
#